data_2a4fca57e465628c26471f20a7d9e0e7
#
_entry.id   2a4fca57e465628c26471f20a7d9e0e7
#
_cell.length_a   1.000
_cell.length_b   1.000
_cell.length_c   1.000
_cell.angle_alpha   90.00
_cell.angle_beta   90.00
_cell.angle_gamma   90.00
#
_symmetry.space_group_name_H-M   'P 1'
#
loop_
_entity.id
_entity.type
_entity.pdbx_description
1 polymer ?
#
loop_
_entity_poly.entity_id
_entity_poly.type
_entity_poly.pdbx_seq_one_letter_code
_entity_poly.pdbx_strand_id
1 'polypeptide(L)'
;MANKVSRHGMTKWHPRKSDGKAVRCEADVRKCPRTKEGEVHVYANTPGEAQRKIDAIKAEYAGDGFFATASTSSPSTVTAPLPEESGNTRTGKAWEQMSLVEQGRECERILNEAIRNRQPIGGLDLSLRHQYAERALSQAIRDGKITSKIYASSEVPGMEYTKERHLAQQEIIEDVLKAHDKVPREGKAIISGGMGGAGKTTVLTRYLGMDTSQYITINPDDIKEIMAERGMIPTLRGLTPMECSTLAHQEASYISSLIMKRAIAEKRNIILDGTMASMKSMRRRTGQLRDGGYHLSAVFVDITPETSQKRATSRYQRGMSKYTTSGEGQGGRILPASVNQGNTPEDTTRFRSRSAENLAALYEDGTIPSTPVVYNNDGDAPQPVAYDDFVGRVEYK
;
A
#
# COMPACT_ATOMS: atom_id res chain seq x y z
N MET A 1 -39.04 -16.75 19.45
CA MET A 1 -38.19 -15.83 18.67
C MET A 1 -37.44 -16.67 17.65
N ALA A 2 -37.68 -16.47 16.37
CA ALA A 2 -37.10 -17.29 15.33
C ALA A 2 -35.61 -17.00 15.19
N ASN A 3 -34.77 -18.01 15.47
CA ASN A 3 -33.35 -18.00 15.19
C ASN A 3 -33.13 -17.85 13.67
N LYS A 4 -32.72 -16.68 13.22
CA LYS A 4 -32.40 -16.50 11.81
C LYS A 4 -31.07 -17.19 11.52
N VAL A 5 -31.16 -18.38 11.03
CA VAL A 5 -30.08 -19.17 10.45
C VAL A 5 -29.92 -18.70 9.02
N SER A 6 -28.72 -18.34 8.59
CA SER A 6 -28.44 -17.96 7.21
C SER A 6 -27.30 -18.80 6.67
N ARG A 7 -27.33 -19.06 5.35
CA ARG A 7 -26.41 -19.90 4.58
C ARG A 7 -26.00 -21.22 5.28
N HIS A 8 -26.51 -22.32 4.81
CA HIS A 8 -26.19 -23.70 5.25
C HIS A 8 -26.40 -23.98 6.74
N GLY A 9 -27.39 -23.39 7.38
CA GLY A 9 -27.73 -23.67 8.78
C GLY A 9 -26.84 -22.95 9.82
N MET A 10 -25.88 -22.15 9.43
CA MET A 10 -24.97 -21.45 10.34
C MET A 10 -25.56 -20.19 10.95
N THR A 11 -25.22 -19.91 12.20
CA THR A 11 -25.59 -18.67 12.91
C THR A 11 -24.63 -17.54 12.52
N LYS A 12 -25.17 -16.33 12.46
CA LYS A 12 -24.42 -15.11 12.21
C LYS A 12 -23.93 -14.48 13.50
N TRP A 13 -22.69 -14.04 13.55
CA TRP A 13 -22.01 -13.47 14.71
C TRP A 13 -21.29 -12.18 14.35
N HIS A 14 -21.11 -11.27 15.32
CA HIS A 14 -20.28 -10.08 15.23
C HIS A 14 -19.53 -9.80 16.55
N PRO A 15 -18.43 -9.02 16.55
CA PRO A 15 -17.75 -8.66 17.79
C PRO A 15 -18.59 -7.70 18.63
N ARG A 16 -18.58 -7.84 19.94
CA ARG A 16 -19.19 -6.90 20.87
C ARG A 16 -18.29 -5.68 21.03
N LYS A 17 -18.87 -4.46 21.04
CA LYS A 17 -18.09 -3.21 21.11
C LYS A 17 -17.23 -3.09 22.37
N SER A 18 -17.72 -3.60 23.51
CA SER A 18 -17.07 -3.41 24.81
C SER A 18 -15.81 -4.23 25.01
N ASP A 19 -15.76 -5.46 24.49
CA ASP A 19 -14.69 -6.42 24.75
C ASP A 19 -14.24 -7.23 23.50
N GLY A 20 -14.82 -6.97 22.36
CA GLY A 20 -14.48 -7.66 21.10
C GLY A 20 -14.91 -9.13 21.01
N LYS A 21 -15.58 -9.69 22.03
CA LYS A 21 -16.03 -11.08 22.02
C LYS A 21 -17.16 -11.31 21.04
N ALA A 22 -17.16 -12.48 20.40
CA ALA A 22 -18.19 -12.89 19.46
C ALA A 22 -19.55 -12.97 20.15
N VAL A 23 -20.53 -12.24 19.65
CA VAL A 23 -21.92 -12.29 20.07
C VAL A 23 -22.83 -12.63 18.88
N ARG A 24 -23.90 -13.36 19.18
CA ARG A 24 -24.87 -13.76 18.16
C ARG A 24 -25.60 -12.55 17.61
N CYS A 25 -25.65 -12.43 16.27
CA CYS A 25 -26.42 -11.37 15.62
C CYS A 25 -27.85 -11.83 15.39
N GLU A 26 -28.79 -11.23 16.13
CA GLU A 26 -30.22 -11.54 16.03
C GLU A 26 -30.95 -10.70 14.99
N ALA A 27 -30.33 -9.62 14.52
CA ALA A 27 -30.89 -8.73 13.54
C ALA A 27 -30.74 -9.22 12.11
N ASP A 28 -31.64 -8.83 11.22
CA ASP A 28 -31.44 -8.93 9.78
C ASP A 28 -30.16 -8.21 9.36
N VAL A 29 -29.41 -8.78 8.40
CA VAL A 29 -28.14 -8.19 7.92
C VAL A 29 -28.29 -6.72 7.55
N ARG A 30 -29.42 -6.36 6.92
CA ARG A 30 -29.73 -4.99 6.49
C ARG A 30 -30.16 -4.06 7.64
N LYS A 31 -30.56 -4.61 8.78
CA LYS A 31 -31.07 -3.88 9.94
C LYS A 31 -30.13 -3.89 11.13
N CYS A 32 -29.05 -4.68 11.09
CA CYS A 32 -28.06 -4.69 12.16
C CYS A 32 -27.30 -3.35 12.16
N PRO A 33 -27.29 -2.58 13.26
CA PRO A 33 -26.53 -1.32 13.36
C PRO A 33 -25.04 -1.52 13.04
N ARG A 34 -24.48 -2.68 13.40
CA ARG A 34 -23.09 -3.06 13.17
C ARG A 34 -22.74 -3.23 11.69
N THR A 35 -23.69 -3.68 10.87
CA THR A 35 -23.50 -3.74 9.42
C THR A 35 -23.38 -2.33 8.82
N LYS A 36 -24.13 -1.36 9.36
CA LYS A 36 -24.05 0.06 8.95
C LYS A 36 -22.74 0.72 9.39
N GLU A 37 -22.14 0.25 10.48
CA GLU A 37 -20.85 0.72 10.99
C GLU A 37 -19.66 0.04 10.30
N GLY A 38 -19.88 -0.84 9.31
CA GLY A 38 -18.82 -1.54 8.59
C GLY A 38 -18.11 -2.63 9.40
N GLU A 39 -18.71 -3.11 10.50
CA GLU A 39 -18.12 -4.16 11.30
C GLU A 39 -18.29 -5.56 10.70
N VAL A 40 -17.31 -6.41 10.97
CA VAL A 40 -17.22 -7.77 10.47
C VAL A 40 -18.35 -8.63 11.03
N HIS A 41 -19.02 -9.36 10.12
CA HIS A 41 -19.95 -10.43 10.47
C HIS A 41 -19.44 -11.77 9.95
N VAL A 42 -19.45 -12.78 10.80
CA VAL A 42 -19.03 -14.15 10.45
C VAL A 42 -20.17 -15.14 10.64
N TYR A 43 -20.16 -16.21 9.87
CA TYR A 43 -21.08 -17.36 10.03
C TYR A 43 -20.35 -18.50 10.69
N ALA A 44 -20.89 -19.01 11.81
CA ALA A 44 -20.31 -20.09 12.59
C ALA A 44 -21.37 -20.88 13.34
N ASN A 45 -21.05 -22.12 13.68
CA ASN A 45 -21.95 -23.00 14.45
C ASN A 45 -21.81 -22.76 15.95
N THR A 46 -20.63 -22.33 16.41
CA THR A 46 -20.33 -22.13 17.82
C THR A 46 -19.69 -20.74 18.09
N PRO A 47 -19.83 -20.20 19.32
CA PRO A 47 -19.17 -18.93 19.70
C PRO A 47 -17.65 -18.97 19.52
N GLY A 48 -17.02 -20.11 19.85
CA GLY A 48 -15.57 -20.28 19.72
C GLY A 48 -15.08 -20.28 18.25
N GLU A 49 -15.85 -20.89 17.34
CA GLU A 49 -15.58 -20.81 15.92
C GLU A 49 -15.77 -19.38 15.39
N ALA A 50 -16.84 -18.70 15.85
CA ALA A 50 -17.10 -17.31 15.50
C ALA A 50 -15.96 -16.39 15.95
N GLN A 51 -15.48 -16.58 17.18
CA GLN A 51 -14.36 -15.78 17.72
C GLN A 51 -13.10 -15.97 16.90
N ARG A 52 -12.69 -17.22 16.61
CA ARG A 52 -11.52 -17.48 15.76
C ARG A 52 -11.63 -16.83 14.38
N LYS A 53 -12.80 -16.86 13.75
CA LYS A 53 -13.04 -16.21 12.45
C LYS A 53 -12.96 -14.68 12.56
N ILE A 54 -13.50 -14.09 13.62
CA ILE A 54 -13.41 -12.64 13.89
C ILE A 54 -11.97 -12.25 14.14
N ASP A 55 -11.23 -13.00 14.95
CA ASP A 55 -9.84 -12.72 15.28
C ASP A 55 -8.93 -12.90 14.05
N ALA A 56 -9.18 -13.92 13.22
CA ALA A 56 -8.48 -14.12 11.95
C ALA A 56 -8.70 -12.95 11.00
N ILE A 57 -9.93 -12.43 10.89
CA ILE A 57 -10.23 -11.28 10.07
C ILE A 57 -9.59 -10.01 10.65
N LYS A 58 -9.65 -9.82 11.98
CA LYS A 58 -8.97 -8.69 12.64
C LYS A 58 -7.45 -8.76 12.46
N ALA A 59 -6.85 -9.95 12.60
CA ALA A 59 -5.44 -10.16 12.32
C ALA A 59 -5.09 -9.95 10.85
N GLU A 60 -6.01 -10.30 9.95
CA GLU A 60 -5.91 -10.02 8.51
C GLU A 60 -5.85 -8.52 8.21
N TYR A 61 -6.71 -7.73 8.85
CA TYR A 61 -6.70 -6.27 8.72
C TYR A 61 -5.55 -5.61 9.49
N ALA A 62 -5.10 -6.19 10.60
CA ALA A 62 -3.93 -5.72 11.35
C ALA A 62 -2.60 -6.05 10.63
N GLY A 63 -2.55 -7.22 9.94
CA GLY A 63 -1.37 -7.68 9.19
C GLY A 63 -1.11 -6.93 7.87
N ASP A 64 -2.13 -6.27 7.30
CA ASP A 64 -1.95 -5.43 6.11
C ASP A 64 -1.26 -4.06 6.41
N GLY A 65 -0.84 -3.81 7.65
CA GLY A 65 -0.06 -2.63 8.06
C GLY A 65 -0.75 -1.28 7.84
N PHE A 66 -2.02 -1.29 7.42
CA PHE A 66 -2.76 -0.11 6.98
C PHE A 66 -3.80 0.36 7.99
N PHE A 67 -4.19 -0.50 8.93
CA PHE A 67 -5.16 -0.19 9.98
C PHE A 67 -4.65 -0.65 11.35
N ALA A 68 -3.62 0.03 11.87
CA ALA A 68 -3.42 0.02 13.31
C ALA A 68 -4.62 0.79 13.92
N THR A 69 -5.52 0.06 14.57
CA THR A 69 -6.50 0.70 15.47
C THR A 69 -5.72 1.58 16.41
N ALA A 70 -6.07 2.86 16.46
CA ALA A 70 -5.54 3.79 17.44
C ALA A 70 -5.88 3.26 18.85
N SER A 71 -5.00 2.46 19.42
CA SER A 71 -4.90 2.36 20.86
C SER A 71 -4.26 3.66 21.33
N THR A 72 -4.96 4.33 22.23
CA THR A 72 -4.53 5.54 22.93
C THR A 72 -3.28 5.24 23.78
N SER A 73 -2.12 5.26 23.14
CA SER A 73 -0.85 5.48 23.79
C SER A 73 -0.17 6.58 22.97
N SER A 74 0.05 7.71 23.62
CA SER A 74 0.76 8.85 23.07
C SER A 74 2.07 8.39 22.44
N PRO A 75 2.35 8.72 21.16
CA PRO A 75 3.64 8.38 20.59
C PRO A 75 4.71 9.23 21.28
N SER A 76 5.66 8.58 21.91
CA SER A 76 6.94 9.21 22.24
C SER A 76 7.60 9.58 20.92
N THR A 77 7.57 10.85 20.63
CA THR A 77 8.21 11.50 19.50
C THR A 77 9.72 11.33 19.61
N VAL A 78 10.30 10.42 18.83
CA VAL A 78 11.69 10.56 18.43
C VAL A 78 11.70 11.41 17.17
N THR A 79 11.62 12.71 17.37
CA THR A 79 11.89 13.73 16.37
C THR A 79 13.40 13.93 16.31
N ALA A 80 14.00 13.65 15.14
CA ALA A 80 15.27 14.28 14.83
C ALA A 80 15.07 15.81 14.93
N PRO A 81 15.99 16.58 15.54
CA PRO A 81 15.81 18.00 15.70
C PRO A 81 15.77 18.66 14.32
N LEU A 82 14.61 19.21 13.98
CA LEU A 82 14.48 20.18 12.90
C LEU A 82 15.14 21.48 13.35
N PRO A 83 15.77 22.24 12.45
CA PRO A 83 16.27 23.56 12.80
C PRO A 83 15.11 24.42 13.28
N GLU A 84 15.27 25.03 14.44
CA GLU A 84 14.36 26.00 15.02
C GLU A 84 14.35 27.28 14.17
N GLU A 85 13.52 27.31 13.14
CA GLU A 85 13.02 28.55 12.57
C GLU A 85 11.52 28.41 12.41
N SER A 86 10.76 29.00 13.34
CA SER A 86 9.34 29.17 13.24
C SER A 86 9.02 30.04 12.01
N GLY A 87 8.66 29.41 10.89
CA GLY A 87 8.18 30.10 9.72
C GLY A 87 6.90 30.86 10.06
N ASN A 88 6.97 32.17 10.19
CA ASN A 88 5.82 33.04 10.39
C ASN A 88 4.96 32.98 9.12
N THR A 89 3.81 32.33 9.20
CA THR A 89 2.81 32.34 8.13
C THR A 89 2.25 33.77 7.97
N ARG A 90 1.77 34.14 6.78
CA ARG A 90 1.11 35.46 6.55
C ARG A 90 -0.12 35.71 7.44
N THR A 91 -0.65 34.70 8.10
CA THR A 91 -1.77 34.82 9.04
C THR A 91 -1.33 35.27 10.45
N GLY A 92 -0.03 35.38 10.72
CA GLY A 92 0.51 35.70 12.03
C GLY A 92 0.37 34.59 13.07
N LYS A 93 -0.19 33.41 12.68
CA LYS A 93 -0.27 32.23 13.55
C LYS A 93 0.89 31.30 13.26
N ALA A 94 1.48 30.71 14.30
CA ALA A 94 2.39 29.60 14.13
C ALA A 94 1.67 28.39 13.52
N TRP A 95 2.38 27.58 12.73
CA TRP A 95 1.81 26.43 12.04
C TRP A 95 1.07 25.44 12.99
N GLU A 96 1.65 25.21 14.16
CA GLU A 96 1.13 24.30 15.19
C GLU A 96 -0.17 24.80 15.82
N GLN A 97 -0.45 26.11 15.73
CA GLN A 97 -1.67 26.76 16.23
C GLN A 97 -2.79 26.79 15.20
N MET A 98 -2.49 26.40 13.95
CA MET A 98 -3.47 26.33 12.89
C MET A 98 -4.34 25.08 12.99
N SER A 99 -5.64 25.23 12.79
CA SER A 99 -6.54 24.11 12.55
C SER A 99 -6.17 23.39 11.23
N LEU A 100 -6.61 22.15 11.09
CA LEU A 100 -6.38 21.38 9.86
C LEU A 100 -6.95 22.11 8.62
N VAL A 101 -8.05 22.84 8.77
CA VAL A 101 -8.65 23.63 7.68
C VAL A 101 -7.77 24.82 7.30
N GLU A 102 -7.18 25.52 8.29
CA GLU A 102 -6.26 26.63 8.05
C GLU A 102 -4.96 26.15 7.41
N GLN A 103 -4.39 25.04 7.88
CA GLN A 103 -3.22 24.41 7.27
C GLN A 103 -3.47 24.00 5.80
N GLY A 104 -4.67 23.47 5.52
CA GLY A 104 -5.07 23.13 4.15
C GLY A 104 -5.14 24.34 3.22
N ARG A 105 -5.66 25.47 3.72
CA ARG A 105 -5.70 26.74 2.95
C ARG A 105 -4.30 27.27 2.69
N GLU A 106 -3.42 27.18 3.66
CA GLU A 106 -2.02 27.62 3.50
C GLU A 106 -1.26 26.71 2.52
N CYS A 107 -1.43 25.39 2.60
CA CYS A 107 -0.88 24.46 1.63
C CYS A 107 -1.40 24.71 0.21
N GLU A 108 -2.68 25.04 0.05
CA GLU A 108 -3.30 25.41 -1.22
C GLU A 108 -2.67 26.70 -1.78
N ARG A 109 -2.47 27.71 -0.93
CA ARG A 109 -1.82 28.97 -1.30
C ARG A 109 -0.38 28.72 -1.79
N ILE A 110 0.42 28.01 -1.00
CA ILE A 110 1.80 27.66 -1.33
C ILE A 110 1.87 26.90 -2.67
N LEU A 111 1.01 25.90 -2.86
CA LEU A 111 0.96 25.11 -4.07
C LEU A 111 0.63 25.99 -5.30
N ASN A 112 -0.42 26.82 -5.21
CA ASN A 112 -0.85 27.69 -6.28
C ASN A 112 0.19 28.76 -6.63
N GLU A 113 0.92 29.28 -5.64
CA GLU A 113 2.01 30.22 -5.83
C GLU A 113 3.19 29.53 -6.55
N ALA A 114 3.58 28.34 -6.13
CA ALA A 114 4.64 27.56 -6.76
C ALA A 114 4.31 27.22 -8.23
N ILE A 115 3.08 26.79 -8.51
CA ILE A 115 2.62 26.49 -9.88
C ILE A 115 2.62 27.75 -10.74
N ARG A 116 2.11 28.87 -10.24
CA ARG A 116 2.05 30.14 -10.97
C ARG A 116 3.43 30.67 -11.33
N ASN A 117 4.37 30.55 -10.41
CA ASN A 117 5.74 31.01 -10.57
C ASN A 117 6.64 29.98 -11.26
N ARG A 118 6.14 28.75 -11.54
CA ARG A 118 6.91 27.62 -12.06
C ARG A 118 8.16 27.33 -11.23
N GLN A 119 8.00 27.30 -9.91
CA GLN A 119 9.09 27.11 -8.96
C GLN A 119 8.84 25.88 -8.06
N PRO A 120 9.91 25.21 -7.61
CA PRO A 120 9.78 24.20 -6.57
C PRO A 120 9.26 24.83 -5.26
N ILE A 121 8.51 24.04 -4.48
CA ILE A 121 8.15 24.42 -3.11
C ILE A 121 9.42 24.38 -2.26
N GLY A 122 9.66 25.42 -1.46
CA GLY A 122 10.81 25.52 -0.54
C GLY A 122 10.83 24.39 0.49
N GLY A 123 12.02 24.06 0.99
CA GLY A 123 12.20 22.90 1.87
C GLY A 123 11.36 22.94 3.14
N LEU A 124 11.26 24.12 3.81
CA LEU A 124 10.43 24.29 5.00
C LEU A 124 8.95 24.11 4.67
N ASP A 125 8.45 24.80 3.64
CA ASP A 125 7.05 24.70 3.20
C ASP A 125 6.70 23.29 2.76
N LEU A 126 7.63 22.56 2.14
CA LEU A 126 7.45 21.18 1.75
C LEU A 126 7.34 20.25 2.96
N SER A 127 8.11 20.51 4.03
CA SER A 127 8.04 19.78 5.30
C SER A 127 6.71 20.00 6.00
N LEU A 128 6.27 21.26 6.14
CA LEU A 128 4.98 21.61 6.73
C LEU A 128 3.82 21.00 5.94
N ARG A 129 3.90 21.04 4.62
CA ARG A 129 2.95 20.38 3.72
C ARG A 129 2.88 18.87 3.95
N HIS A 130 4.03 18.21 4.13
CA HIS A 130 4.07 16.77 4.40
C HIS A 130 3.38 16.43 5.73
N GLN A 131 3.63 17.19 6.80
CA GLN A 131 2.96 17.04 8.09
C GLN A 131 1.44 17.24 7.98
N TYR A 132 1.00 18.27 7.25
CA TYR A 132 -0.42 18.48 6.99
C TYR A 132 -1.02 17.29 6.25
N ALA A 133 -0.36 16.80 5.20
CA ALA A 133 -0.85 15.70 4.39
C ALA A 133 -1.03 14.42 5.21
N GLU A 134 -0.06 14.06 6.08
CA GLU A 134 -0.20 12.90 6.96
C GLU A 134 -1.42 13.02 7.89
N ARG A 135 -1.64 14.19 8.48
CA ARG A 135 -2.78 14.45 9.37
C ARG A 135 -4.11 14.43 8.61
N ALA A 136 -4.17 15.10 7.45
CA ALA A 136 -5.36 15.21 6.63
C ALA A 136 -5.76 13.85 6.03
N LEU A 137 -4.81 13.06 5.55
CA LEU A 137 -5.04 11.70 5.05
C LEU A 137 -5.51 10.77 6.16
N SER A 138 -4.87 10.81 7.32
CA SER A 138 -5.30 10.02 8.49
C SER A 138 -6.74 10.35 8.90
N GLN A 139 -7.12 11.63 8.89
CA GLN A 139 -8.50 12.03 9.16
C GLN A 139 -9.45 11.55 8.06
N ALA A 140 -9.10 11.72 6.79
CA ALA A 140 -9.92 11.29 5.66
C ALA A 140 -10.17 9.77 5.68
N ILE A 141 -9.16 8.97 6.05
CA ILE A 141 -9.28 7.52 6.20
C ILE A 141 -10.26 7.17 7.33
N ARG A 142 -10.14 7.83 8.50
CA ARG A 142 -11.09 7.65 9.61
C ARG A 142 -12.53 8.01 9.21
N ASP A 143 -12.70 9.06 8.44
CA ASP A 143 -13.99 9.52 7.92
C ASP A 143 -14.55 8.63 6.78
N GLY A 144 -13.81 7.59 6.39
CA GLY A 144 -14.22 6.69 5.32
C GLY A 144 -14.08 7.25 3.91
N LYS A 145 -13.29 8.30 3.72
CA LYS A 145 -13.06 8.95 2.41
C LYS A 145 -12.03 8.18 1.56
N ILE A 146 -12.09 6.85 1.59
CA ILE A 146 -11.29 5.98 0.71
C ILE A 146 -12.14 5.47 -0.44
N THR A 147 -11.55 5.29 -1.61
CA THR A 147 -12.30 4.95 -2.84
C THR A 147 -13.09 3.66 -2.71
N SER A 148 -12.55 2.66 -2.01
CA SER A 148 -13.23 1.38 -1.75
C SER A 148 -14.47 1.50 -0.85
N LYS A 149 -14.68 2.64 -0.17
CA LYS A 149 -15.89 2.94 0.60
C LYS A 149 -16.81 3.91 -0.12
N ILE A 150 -16.22 4.95 -0.73
CA ILE A 150 -16.99 5.98 -1.47
C ILE A 150 -17.76 5.36 -2.63
N TYR A 151 -17.11 4.45 -3.35
CA TYR A 151 -17.66 3.81 -4.55
C TYR A 151 -18.11 2.37 -4.32
N ALA A 152 -18.18 1.92 -3.06
CA ALA A 152 -18.71 0.61 -2.74
C ALA A 152 -20.16 0.48 -3.20
N SER A 153 -20.51 -0.63 -3.85
CA SER A 153 -21.87 -0.93 -4.25
C SER A 153 -22.16 -2.42 -4.12
N SER A 154 -23.41 -2.72 -3.76
CA SER A 154 -23.96 -4.07 -3.79
C SER A 154 -25.16 -4.18 -4.75
N GLU A 155 -25.35 -3.18 -5.61
CA GLU A 155 -26.48 -3.11 -6.53
C GLU A 155 -26.43 -4.18 -7.61
N VAL A 156 -25.23 -4.55 -8.04
CA VAL A 156 -25.01 -5.59 -9.03
C VAL A 156 -24.31 -6.79 -8.38
N PRO A 157 -24.92 -7.99 -8.39
CA PRO A 157 -24.27 -9.18 -7.83
C PRO A 157 -22.90 -9.44 -8.46
N GLY A 158 -21.89 -9.62 -7.60
CA GLY A 158 -20.49 -9.86 -8.03
C GLY A 158 -19.68 -8.59 -8.34
N MET A 159 -20.25 -7.40 -8.22
CA MET A 159 -19.53 -6.14 -8.26
C MET A 159 -19.33 -5.58 -6.84
N GLU A 160 -18.11 -5.18 -6.54
CA GLU A 160 -17.76 -4.54 -5.26
C GLU A 160 -17.88 -3.00 -5.35
N TYR A 161 -18.00 -2.45 -6.56
CA TYR A 161 -18.01 -1.02 -6.88
C TYR A 161 -19.26 -0.63 -7.69
N THR A 162 -19.59 0.66 -7.70
CA THR A 162 -20.65 1.17 -8.59
C THR A 162 -20.36 0.83 -10.04
N LYS A 163 -21.40 0.77 -10.86
CA LYS A 163 -21.27 0.42 -12.29
C LYS A 163 -20.31 1.34 -13.03
N GLU A 164 -20.41 2.64 -12.81
CA GLU A 164 -19.54 3.65 -13.42
C GLU A 164 -18.08 3.44 -13.02
N ARG A 165 -17.87 3.19 -11.71
CA ARG A 165 -16.53 2.96 -11.19
C ARG A 165 -15.92 1.67 -11.73
N HIS A 166 -16.74 0.62 -11.83
CA HIS A 166 -16.33 -0.66 -12.41
C HIS A 166 -15.92 -0.51 -13.87
N LEU A 167 -16.68 0.24 -14.68
CA LEU A 167 -16.33 0.51 -16.08
C LEU A 167 -14.99 1.23 -16.20
N ALA A 168 -14.74 2.26 -15.39
CA ALA A 168 -13.45 2.96 -15.37
C ALA A 168 -12.29 2.04 -14.95
N GLN A 169 -12.52 1.09 -14.03
CA GLN A 169 -11.54 0.07 -13.66
C GLN A 169 -11.25 -0.88 -14.83
N GLN A 170 -12.29 -1.32 -15.55
CA GLN A 170 -12.12 -2.19 -16.73
C GLN A 170 -11.31 -1.50 -17.83
N GLU A 171 -11.53 -0.21 -18.08
CA GLU A 171 -10.73 0.56 -19.03
C GLU A 171 -9.24 0.57 -18.64
N ILE A 172 -8.91 0.77 -17.36
CA ILE A 172 -7.51 0.68 -16.88
C ILE A 172 -6.94 -0.71 -17.16
N ILE A 173 -7.68 -1.76 -16.83
CA ILE A 173 -7.25 -3.15 -17.04
C ILE A 173 -6.96 -3.42 -18.52
N GLU A 174 -7.89 -3.05 -19.40
CA GLU A 174 -7.74 -3.24 -20.84
C GLU A 174 -6.55 -2.46 -21.40
N ASP A 175 -6.37 -1.20 -21.00
CA ASP A 175 -5.25 -0.38 -21.47
C ASP A 175 -3.90 -0.95 -21.02
N VAL A 176 -3.79 -1.38 -19.75
CA VAL A 176 -2.56 -2.02 -19.26
C VAL A 176 -2.28 -3.33 -20.00
N LEU A 177 -3.29 -4.17 -20.21
CA LEU A 177 -3.11 -5.44 -20.94
C LEU A 177 -2.75 -5.21 -22.41
N LYS A 178 -3.35 -4.21 -23.05
CA LYS A 178 -3.06 -3.82 -24.44
C LYS A 178 -1.65 -3.25 -24.59
N ALA A 179 -1.20 -2.42 -23.65
CA ALA A 179 0.17 -1.90 -23.64
C ALA A 179 1.22 -3.02 -23.54
N HIS A 180 0.85 -4.16 -22.95
CA HIS A 180 1.70 -5.34 -22.79
C HIS A 180 1.30 -6.52 -23.71
N ASP A 181 0.68 -6.24 -24.86
CA ASP A 181 0.19 -7.26 -25.78
C ASP A 181 1.30 -8.17 -26.31
N LYS A 182 2.51 -7.62 -26.50
CA LYS A 182 3.70 -8.33 -27.02
C LYS A 182 4.48 -9.11 -25.96
N VAL A 183 4.06 -9.08 -24.69
CA VAL A 183 4.75 -9.83 -23.62
C VAL A 183 4.66 -11.34 -23.90
N PRO A 184 5.80 -12.07 -23.83
CA PRO A 184 5.81 -13.52 -24.04
C PRO A 184 4.88 -14.27 -23.10
N ARG A 185 4.35 -15.39 -23.58
CA ARG A 185 3.40 -16.26 -22.86
C ARG A 185 4.07 -17.56 -22.42
N GLU A 186 5.12 -17.43 -21.60
CA GLU A 186 5.96 -18.56 -21.18
C GLU A 186 5.68 -19.02 -19.75
N GLY A 187 4.82 -18.31 -19.02
CA GLY A 187 4.54 -18.61 -17.61
C GLY A 187 5.73 -18.40 -16.68
N LYS A 188 6.55 -17.40 -16.95
CA LYS A 188 7.65 -16.98 -16.06
C LYS A 188 7.18 -15.89 -15.12
N ALA A 189 7.51 -15.99 -13.84
CA ALA A 189 7.22 -14.95 -12.87
C ALA A 189 8.45 -14.63 -12.01
N ILE A 190 8.72 -13.31 -11.89
CA ILE A 190 9.78 -12.79 -11.03
C ILE A 190 9.12 -12.03 -9.89
N ILE A 191 9.41 -12.45 -8.66
CA ILE A 191 8.98 -11.76 -7.45
C ILE A 191 10.06 -10.73 -7.12
N SER A 192 9.75 -9.45 -7.34
CA SER A 192 10.67 -8.34 -7.05
C SER A 192 10.32 -7.73 -5.70
N GLY A 193 11.18 -7.95 -4.71
CA GLY A 193 10.98 -7.56 -3.32
C GLY A 193 11.94 -6.49 -2.81
N GLY A 194 11.56 -5.83 -1.73
CA GLY A 194 12.35 -4.80 -1.05
C GLY A 194 11.57 -3.53 -0.75
N MET A 195 12.02 -2.80 0.25
CA MET A 195 11.36 -1.59 0.74
C MET A 195 11.16 -0.52 -0.35
N GLY A 196 10.30 0.46 -0.06
CA GLY A 196 10.15 1.64 -0.91
C GLY A 196 11.49 2.35 -1.12
N GLY A 197 11.86 2.66 -2.37
CA GLY A 197 13.15 3.28 -2.67
C GLY A 197 14.34 2.33 -2.72
N ALA A 198 14.15 1.02 -2.58
CA ALA A 198 15.23 0.04 -2.64
C ALA A 198 15.98 -0.01 -3.99
N GLY A 199 15.38 0.48 -5.08
CA GLY A 199 16.02 0.47 -6.39
C GLY A 199 15.81 -0.83 -7.17
N LYS A 200 14.74 -1.56 -6.90
CA LYS A 200 14.38 -2.84 -7.54
C LYS A 200 14.48 -2.80 -9.06
N THR A 201 13.83 -1.84 -9.69
CA THR A 201 13.88 -1.68 -11.16
C THR A 201 15.29 -1.50 -11.67
N THR A 202 16.13 -0.71 -10.98
CA THR A 202 17.52 -0.49 -11.34
C THR A 202 18.32 -1.80 -11.27
N VAL A 203 18.11 -2.59 -10.23
CA VAL A 203 18.76 -3.90 -10.09
C VAL A 203 18.33 -4.84 -11.20
N LEU A 204 17.04 -4.97 -11.47
CA LEU A 204 16.53 -5.81 -12.55
C LEU A 204 17.13 -5.43 -13.91
N THR A 205 17.09 -4.13 -14.26
CA THR A 205 17.49 -3.67 -15.61
C THR A 205 18.97 -3.53 -15.79
N ARG A 206 19.68 -2.86 -14.85
CA ARG A 206 21.11 -2.51 -15.04
C ARG A 206 22.08 -3.56 -14.51
N TYR A 207 21.74 -4.22 -13.41
CA TYR A 207 22.65 -5.17 -12.76
C TYR A 207 22.39 -6.62 -13.20
N LEU A 208 21.13 -6.98 -13.43
CA LEU A 208 20.77 -8.30 -13.95
C LEU A 208 20.58 -8.32 -15.47
N GLY A 209 20.63 -7.13 -16.14
CA GLY A 209 20.52 -7.04 -17.59
C GLY A 209 19.15 -7.49 -18.13
N MET A 210 18.12 -7.46 -17.29
CA MET A 210 16.80 -7.94 -17.69
C MET A 210 16.08 -6.93 -18.58
N ASP A 211 15.52 -7.44 -19.66
CA ASP A 211 14.56 -6.69 -20.47
C ASP A 211 13.18 -6.79 -19.81
N THR A 212 12.83 -5.78 -18.99
CA THR A 212 11.55 -5.74 -18.31
C THR A 212 10.36 -5.54 -19.25
N SER A 213 10.58 -5.16 -20.53
CA SER A 213 9.51 -5.08 -21.53
C SER A 213 8.96 -6.46 -21.91
N GLN A 214 9.68 -7.53 -21.59
CA GLN A 214 9.26 -8.92 -21.76
C GLN A 214 8.32 -9.42 -20.64
N TYR A 215 7.90 -8.53 -19.74
CA TYR A 215 7.07 -8.85 -18.58
C TYR A 215 5.98 -7.82 -18.41
N ILE A 216 4.82 -8.25 -17.91
CA ILE A 216 3.83 -7.34 -17.35
C ILE A 216 4.16 -7.11 -15.87
N THR A 217 4.37 -5.87 -15.47
CA THR A 217 4.63 -5.52 -14.07
C THR A 217 3.30 -5.36 -13.33
N ILE A 218 3.13 -6.13 -12.26
CA ILE A 218 1.97 -6.06 -11.37
C ILE A 218 2.36 -5.28 -10.12
N ASN A 219 2.04 -3.99 -10.13
CA ASN A 219 2.37 -3.05 -9.06
C ASN A 219 1.17 -2.11 -8.79
N PRO A 220 0.56 -2.11 -7.59
CA PRO A 220 -0.52 -1.19 -7.26
C PRO A 220 -0.12 0.30 -7.33
N ASP A 221 1.15 0.61 -7.17
CA ASP A 221 1.61 2.00 -7.22
C ASP A 221 1.53 2.60 -8.64
N ASP A 222 1.80 1.79 -9.67
CA ASP A 222 1.64 2.21 -11.07
C ASP A 222 0.15 2.43 -11.39
N ILE A 223 -0.72 1.60 -10.83
CA ILE A 223 -2.18 1.79 -10.97
C ILE A 223 -2.64 3.09 -10.30
N LYS A 224 -2.06 3.48 -9.16
CA LYS A 224 -2.38 4.77 -8.53
C LYS A 224 -2.00 5.96 -9.43
N GLU A 225 -0.89 5.88 -10.16
CA GLU A 225 -0.49 6.91 -11.11
C GLU A 225 -1.54 7.05 -12.24
N ILE A 226 -1.95 5.94 -12.84
CA ILE A 226 -3.02 5.92 -13.85
C ILE A 226 -4.35 6.46 -13.28
N MET A 227 -4.71 6.05 -12.05
CA MET A 227 -5.92 6.56 -11.37
C MET A 227 -5.84 8.07 -11.12
N ALA A 228 -4.66 8.59 -10.76
CA ALA A 228 -4.45 10.01 -10.55
C ALA A 228 -4.60 10.80 -11.86
N GLU A 229 -4.02 10.32 -12.95
CA GLU A 229 -4.13 10.89 -14.30
C GLU A 229 -5.57 10.95 -14.79
N ARG A 230 -6.38 9.96 -14.43
CA ARG A 230 -7.81 9.87 -14.79
C ARG A 230 -8.73 10.59 -13.80
N GLY A 231 -8.21 11.32 -12.81
CA GLY A 231 -9.01 12.01 -11.80
C GLY A 231 -9.81 11.07 -10.88
N MET A 232 -9.38 9.82 -10.76
CA MET A 232 -10.07 8.80 -9.97
C MET A 232 -9.70 8.82 -8.49
N ILE A 233 -8.72 9.63 -8.07
CA ILE A 233 -8.31 9.74 -6.67
C ILE A 233 -9.00 10.94 -6.02
N PRO A 234 -9.71 10.78 -4.88
CA PRO A 234 -10.25 11.89 -4.12
C PRO A 234 -9.14 12.81 -3.66
N THR A 235 -9.25 14.11 -3.94
CA THR A 235 -8.27 15.09 -3.50
C THR A 235 -8.72 15.80 -2.22
N LEU A 236 -7.77 16.09 -1.36
CA LEU A 236 -7.97 16.91 -0.17
C LEU A 236 -7.46 18.34 -0.46
N ARG A 237 -8.03 19.31 0.24
CA ARG A 237 -7.69 20.72 0.05
C ARG A 237 -6.18 20.94 0.17
N GLY A 238 -5.62 21.62 -0.80
CA GLY A 238 -4.20 21.94 -0.84
C GLY A 238 -3.27 20.76 -1.14
N LEU A 239 -3.76 19.54 -1.39
CA LEU A 239 -2.96 18.38 -1.77
C LEU A 239 -3.11 18.03 -3.26
N THR A 240 -2.06 17.47 -3.82
CA THR A 240 -2.05 16.94 -5.20
C THR A 240 -2.66 15.53 -5.24
N PRO A 241 -3.07 15.04 -6.42
CA PRO A 241 -3.62 13.68 -6.55
C PRO A 241 -2.69 12.60 -5.99
N MET A 242 -1.37 12.67 -6.26
CA MET A 242 -0.43 11.65 -5.77
C MET A 242 -0.16 11.76 -4.26
N GLU A 243 -0.24 12.92 -3.65
CA GLU A 243 -0.24 13.04 -2.19
C GLU A 243 -1.44 12.32 -1.58
N CYS A 244 -2.59 12.33 -2.27
CA CYS A 244 -3.81 11.66 -1.85
C CYS A 244 -3.89 10.17 -2.26
N SER A 245 -2.88 9.62 -2.93
CA SER A 245 -2.91 8.27 -3.52
C SER A 245 -3.15 7.13 -2.52
N THR A 246 -2.86 7.36 -1.24
CA THR A 246 -3.21 6.44 -0.14
C THR A 246 -4.71 6.17 -0.05
N LEU A 247 -5.58 7.15 -0.37
CA LEU A 247 -7.03 7.00 -0.35
C LEU A 247 -7.56 6.01 -1.41
N ALA A 248 -6.76 5.71 -2.42
CA ALA A 248 -7.09 4.77 -3.50
C ALA A 248 -6.34 3.43 -3.41
N HIS A 249 -5.58 3.18 -2.34
CA HIS A 249 -4.68 2.02 -2.27
C HIS A 249 -5.40 0.67 -2.40
N GLN A 250 -6.54 0.49 -1.74
CA GLN A 250 -7.29 -0.77 -1.79
C GLN A 250 -7.83 -1.03 -3.19
N GLU A 251 -8.35 -0.01 -3.85
CA GLU A 251 -8.86 -0.11 -5.21
C GLU A 251 -7.74 -0.36 -6.24
N ALA A 252 -6.60 0.34 -6.12
CA ALA A 252 -5.44 0.08 -6.96
C ALA A 252 -4.93 -1.36 -6.81
N SER A 253 -4.93 -1.89 -5.58
CA SER A 253 -4.59 -3.29 -5.30
C SER A 253 -5.60 -4.27 -5.89
N TYR A 254 -6.89 -3.92 -5.89
CA TYR A 254 -7.96 -4.70 -6.51
C TYR A 254 -7.76 -4.75 -8.04
N ILE A 255 -7.58 -3.60 -8.70
CA ILE A 255 -7.30 -3.51 -10.14
C ILE A 255 -6.05 -4.33 -10.50
N SER A 256 -4.94 -4.16 -9.76
CA SER A 256 -3.72 -4.95 -9.95
C SER A 256 -3.97 -6.45 -9.85
N SER A 257 -4.85 -6.88 -8.93
CA SER A 257 -5.19 -8.30 -8.80
C SER A 257 -5.99 -8.85 -9.97
N LEU A 258 -6.84 -8.03 -10.60
CA LEU A 258 -7.58 -8.40 -11.80
C LEU A 258 -6.66 -8.48 -13.02
N ILE A 259 -5.74 -7.53 -13.18
CA ILE A 259 -4.70 -7.58 -14.22
C ILE A 259 -3.86 -8.86 -14.07
N MET A 260 -3.42 -9.16 -12.85
CA MET A 260 -2.67 -10.39 -12.57
C MET A 260 -3.46 -11.65 -12.94
N LYS A 261 -4.73 -11.74 -12.59
CA LYS A 261 -5.59 -12.89 -12.96
C LYS A 261 -5.67 -13.08 -14.47
N ARG A 262 -5.86 -11.99 -15.23
CA ARG A 262 -5.89 -12.03 -16.69
C ARG A 262 -4.54 -12.42 -17.28
N ALA A 263 -3.45 -11.84 -16.79
CA ALA A 263 -2.10 -12.21 -17.20
C ALA A 263 -1.78 -13.70 -16.95
N ILE A 264 -2.22 -14.24 -15.81
CA ILE A 264 -2.08 -15.66 -15.47
C ILE A 264 -2.88 -16.54 -16.46
N ALA A 265 -4.12 -16.19 -16.74
CA ALA A 265 -4.96 -16.95 -17.69
C ALA A 265 -4.34 -16.99 -19.10
N GLU A 266 -3.62 -15.97 -19.50
CA GLU A 266 -2.94 -15.87 -20.78
C GLU A 266 -1.47 -16.35 -20.75
N LYS A 267 -0.97 -16.84 -19.60
CA LYS A 267 0.43 -17.28 -19.41
C LYS A 267 1.48 -16.21 -19.69
N ARG A 268 1.12 -14.91 -19.65
CA ARG A 268 2.06 -13.81 -19.86
C ARG A 268 3.16 -13.82 -18.79
N ASN A 269 4.38 -13.48 -19.16
CA ASN A 269 5.44 -13.32 -18.17
C ASN A 269 5.13 -12.16 -17.23
N ILE A 270 5.36 -12.31 -15.92
CA ILE A 270 4.96 -11.39 -14.86
C ILE A 270 6.17 -10.97 -14.02
N ILE A 271 6.29 -9.67 -13.74
CA ILE A 271 7.05 -9.16 -12.60
C ILE A 271 6.04 -8.79 -11.51
N LEU A 272 6.06 -9.51 -10.39
CA LEU A 272 5.29 -9.15 -9.22
C LEU A 272 6.12 -8.19 -8.36
N ASP A 273 5.92 -6.88 -8.55
CA ASP A 273 6.66 -5.85 -7.81
C ASP A 273 5.94 -5.43 -6.54
N GLY A 274 6.66 -5.41 -5.45
CA GLY A 274 6.12 -5.00 -4.15
C GLY A 274 7.16 -4.96 -3.04
N THR A 275 6.70 -4.62 -1.83
CA THR A 275 7.57 -4.59 -0.66
C THR A 275 7.81 -5.97 -0.07
N MET A 276 6.94 -6.95 -0.29
CA MET A 276 6.90 -8.25 0.38
C MET A 276 6.60 -8.18 1.90
N ALA A 277 6.16 -7.03 2.43
CA ALA A 277 5.92 -6.85 3.86
C ALA A 277 4.73 -7.69 4.39
N SER A 278 3.77 -8.04 3.55
CA SER A 278 2.62 -8.89 3.94
C SER A 278 2.81 -10.33 3.49
N MET A 279 3.16 -11.22 4.40
CA MET A 279 3.30 -12.66 4.16
C MET A 279 2.02 -13.26 3.54
N LYS A 280 0.86 -12.89 4.07
CA LYS A 280 -0.43 -13.37 3.56
C LYS A 280 -0.65 -12.98 2.10
N SER A 281 -0.37 -11.72 1.75
CA SER A 281 -0.48 -11.24 0.37
C SER A 281 0.49 -11.99 -0.55
N MET A 282 1.71 -12.20 -0.09
CA MET A 282 2.73 -12.94 -0.84
C MET A 282 2.30 -14.39 -1.09
N ARG A 283 1.92 -15.12 -0.06
CA ARG A 283 1.47 -16.52 -0.19
C ARG A 283 0.27 -16.65 -1.13
N ARG A 284 -0.69 -15.73 -1.05
CA ARG A 284 -1.84 -15.73 -1.95
C ARG A 284 -1.41 -15.53 -3.42
N ARG A 285 -0.57 -14.53 -3.69
CA ARG A 285 -0.13 -14.19 -5.05
C ARG A 285 0.79 -15.26 -5.64
N THR A 286 1.75 -15.75 -4.85
CA THR A 286 2.64 -16.84 -5.28
C THR A 286 1.88 -18.15 -5.47
N GLY A 287 0.86 -18.42 -4.63
CA GLY A 287 -0.06 -19.54 -4.80
C GLY A 287 -0.80 -19.44 -6.14
N GLN A 288 -1.38 -18.29 -6.47
CA GLN A 288 -2.06 -18.07 -7.76
C GLN A 288 -1.13 -18.30 -8.96
N LEU A 289 0.13 -17.84 -8.89
CA LEU A 289 1.12 -18.07 -9.94
C LEU A 289 1.47 -19.55 -10.07
N ARG A 290 1.71 -20.23 -8.95
CA ARG A 290 2.02 -21.66 -8.92
C ARG A 290 0.85 -22.50 -9.46
N ASP A 291 -0.38 -22.24 -9.01
CA ASP A 291 -1.60 -22.90 -9.49
C ASP A 291 -1.81 -22.62 -10.99
N GLY A 292 -1.41 -21.44 -11.47
CA GLY A 292 -1.31 -21.08 -12.87
C GLY A 292 -0.14 -21.76 -13.60
N GLY A 293 0.69 -22.59 -12.97
CA GLY A 293 1.82 -23.31 -13.59
C GLY A 293 2.96 -22.39 -14.00
N TYR A 294 3.26 -21.36 -13.19
CA TYR A 294 4.38 -20.45 -13.43
C TYR A 294 5.68 -20.94 -12.82
N HIS A 295 6.79 -20.68 -13.53
CA HIS A 295 8.14 -20.80 -12.98
C HIS A 295 8.46 -19.54 -12.17
N LEU A 296 8.64 -19.71 -10.85
CA LEU A 296 8.88 -18.61 -9.92
C LEU A 296 10.38 -18.44 -9.66
N SER A 297 10.84 -17.20 -9.73
CA SER A 297 12.12 -16.74 -9.21
C SER A 297 11.95 -15.49 -8.38
N ALA A 298 12.92 -15.15 -7.52
CA ALA A 298 12.87 -13.96 -6.70
C ALA A 298 14.14 -13.13 -6.81
N VAL A 299 13.94 -11.81 -6.85
CA VAL A 299 15.00 -10.79 -6.73
C VAL A 299 14.64 -9.89 -5.57
N PHE A 300 15.54 -9.75 -4.62
CA PHE A 300 15.33 -8.92 -3.46
C PHE A 300 16.40 -7.83 -3.35
N VAL A 301 15.97 -6.61 -3.09
CA VAL A 301 16.88 -5.49 -2.88
C VAL A 301 16.72 -5.01 -1.45
N ASP A 302 17.72 -5.31 -0.65
CA ASP A 302 17.75 -4.95 0.76
C ASP A 302 18.35 -3.56 0.97
N ILE A 303 17.73 -2.78 1.83
CA ILE A 303 18.18 -1.46 2.29
C ILE A 303 17.75 -1.27 3.74
N THR A 304 18.40 -0.33 4.43
CA THR A 304 17.97 0.08 5.76
C THR A 304 16.68 0.91 5.70
N PRO A 305 15.87 0.95 6.77
CA PRO A 305 14.70 1.82 6.89
C PRO A 305 15.06 3.31 6.66
N GLU A 306 16.22 3.74 7.15
CA GLU A 306 16.75 5.11 7.00
C GLU A 306 16.98 5.45 5.52
N THR A 307 17.65 4.56 4.79
CA THR A 307 17.87 4.70 3.34
C THR A 307 16.54 4.72 2.59
N SER A 308 15.60 3.85 2.95
CA SER A 308 14.24 3.83 2.39
C SER A 308 13.56 5.18 2.58
N GLN A 309 13.55 5.71 3.80
CA GLN A 309 12.93 6.99 4.13
C GLN A 309 13.58 8.15 3.36
N LYS A 310 14.91 8.22 3.35
CA LYS A 310 15.66 9.26 2.61
C LYS A 310 15.31 9.26 1.13
N ARG A 311 15.27 8.08 0.51
CA ARG A 311 14.94 7.94 -0.93
C ARG A 311 13.47 8.21 -1.23
N ALA A 312 12.56 7.82 -0.34
CA ALA A 312 11.14 8.15 -0.45
C ALA A 312 10.91 9.67 -0.38
N THR A 313 11.55 10.35 0.56
CA THR A 313 11.54 11.83 0.68
C THR A 313 12.06 12.49 -0.59
N SER A 314 13.21 12.05 -1.11
CA SER A 314 13.79 12.59 -2.34
C SER A 314 12.87 12.37 -3.57
N ARG A 315 12.17 11.22 -3.63
CA ARG A 315 11.19 10.94 -4.69
C ARG A 315 9.96 11.85 -4.56
N TYR A 316 9.47 12.06 -3.35
CA TYR A 316 8.39 13.00 -3.06
C TYR A 316 8.75 14.41 -3.54
N GLN A 317 9.93 14.91 -3.16
CA GLN A 317 10.44 16.23 -3.56
C GLN A 317 10.52 16.38 -5.08
N ARG A 318 11.08 15.37 -5.77
CA ARG A 318 11.16 15.40 -7.25
C ARG A 318 9.79 15.39 -7.91
N GLY A 319 8.84 14.59 -7.41
CA GLY A 319 7.47 14.57 -7.91
C GLY A 319 6.76 15.90 -7.74
N MET A 320 6.90 16.54 -6.57
CA MET A 320 6.36 17.87 -6.30
C MET A 320 7.01 18.93 -7.18
N SER A 321 8.36 18.91 -7.34
CA SER A 321 9.07 19.83 -8.20
C SER A 321 8.60 19.74 -9.66
N LYS A 322 8.50 18.54 -10.24
CA LYS A 322 7.98 18.35 -11.59
C LYS A 322 6.57 18.94 -11.74
N TYR A 323 5.69 18.62 -10.80
CA TYR A 323 4.31 19.09 -10.82
C TYR A 323 4.20 20.63 -10.81
N THR A 324 5.02 21.30 -9.99
CA THR A 324 4.95 22.76 -9.84
C THR A 324 5.72 23.51 -10.93
N THR A 325 6.82 22.97 -11.46
CA THR A 325 7.68 23.68 -12.43
C THR A 325 7.28 23.45 -13.89
N SER A 326 6.94 22.20 -14.25
CA SER A 326 6.62 21.83 -15.64
C SER A 326 5.16 21.43 -15.85
N GLY A 327 4.37 21.24 -14.78
CA GLY A 327 3.02 20.71 -14.88
C GLY A 327 2.97 19.22 -15.21
N GLU A 328 4.13 18.53 -15.12
CA GLU A 328 4.22 17.10 -15.43
C GLU A 328 3.96 16.24 -14.20
N GLY A 329 3.31 15.09 -14.43
CA GLY A 329 2.93 14.15 -13.37
C GLY A 329 1.77 14.63 -12.52
N GLN A 330 1.53 13.96 -11.41
CA GLN A 330 0.37 14.21 -10.53
C GLN A 330 0.79 14.60 -9.10
N GLY A 331 2.01 15.11 -8.93
CA GLY A 331 2.60 15.48 -7.64
C GLY A 331 3.49 14.41 -7.03
N GLY A 332 3.89 14.60 -5.78
CA GLY A 332 4.75 13.69 -5.04
C GLY A 332 3.95 12.68 -4.22
N ARG A 333 4.38 11.42 -4.19
CA ARG A 333 3.76 10.39 -3.36
C ARG A 333 4.31 10.43 -1.95
N ILE A 334 3.44 10.53 -0.96
CA ILE A 334 3.78 10.42 0.45
C ILE A 334 3.87 8.94 0.82
N LEU A 335 4.94 8.57 1.52
CA LEU A 335 5.05 7.29 2.20
C LEU A 335 4.67 7.52 3.67
N PRO A 336 3.50 7.06 4.14
CA PRO A 336 3.11 7.24 5.53
C PRO A 336 4.12 6.57 6.48
N ALA A 337 4.39 7.20 7.62
CA ALA A 337 5.31 6.65 8.64
C ALA A 337 4.88 5.25 9.12
N SER A 338 3.57 4.98 9.16
CA SER A 338 3.01 3.67 9.52
C SER A 338 3.46 2.52 8.59
N VAL A 339 3.77 2.81 7.32
CA VAL A 339 4.26 1.79 6.37
C VAL A 339 5.66 1.31 6.77
N ASN A 340 6.53 2.21 7.20
CA ASN A 340 7.85 1.83 7.69
C ASN A 340 7.76 1.08 9.03
N GLN A 341 6.89 1.52 9.94
CA GLN A 341 6.65 0.83 11.22
C GLN A 341 6.09 -0.58 11.02
N GLY A 342 5.18 -0.77 10.07
CA GLY A 342 4.63 -2.08 9.70
C GLY A 342 5.62 -3.04 9.03
N ASN A 343 6.81 -2.55 8.67
CA ASN A 343 7.86 -3.35 8.04
C ASN A 343 9.00 -3.75 9.02
N THR A 344 8.79 -3.59 10.32
CA THR A 344 9.74 -4.08 11.34
C THR A 344 9.69 -5.61 11.38
N PRO A 345 10.85 -6.31 11.30
CA PRO A 345 10.90 -7.78 11.36
C PRO A 345 10.61 -8.27 12.77
N GLU A 346 10.22 -9.54 12.91
CA GLU A 346 10.13 -10.21 14.22
C GLU A 346 11.51 -10.52 14.77
N ASP A 347 12.38 -11.03 13.90
CA ASP A 347 13.79 -11.26 14.23
C ASP A 347 14.66 -10.09 13.73
N THR A 348 14.82 -9.10 14.60
CA THR A 348 15.66 -7.92 14.35
C THR A 348 17.16 -8.22 14.40
N THR A 349 17.56 -9.40 14.84
CA THR A 349 18.97 -9.83 14.87
C THR A 349 19.43 -10.39 13.53
N ARG A 350 18.49 -10.91 12.73
CA ARG A 350 18.76 -11.52 11.44
C ARG A 350 18.36 -10.64 10.25
N PHE A 351 17.27 -9.88 10.38
CA PHE A 351 16.69 -9.16 9.25
C PHE A 351 16.55 -7.66 9.51
N ARG A 352 16.74 -6.84 8.48
CA ARG A 352 16.54 -5.40 8.51
C ARG A 352 15.08 -4.99 8.32
N SER A 353 14.28 -5.88 7.76
CA SER A 353 12.89 -5.59 7.46
C SER A 353 12.02 -6.86 7.48
N ARG A 354 10.73 -6.70 7.75
CA ARG A 354 9.73 -7.77 7.57
C ARG A 354 9.74 -8.33 6.14
N SER A 355 10.03 -7.49 5.17
CA SER A 355 10.16 -7.88 3.77
C SER A 355 11.28 -8.91 3.55
N ALA A 356 12.43 -8.71 4.20
CA ALA A 356 13.57 -9.64 4.15
C ALA A 356 13.24 -10.97 4.86
N GLU A 357 12.65 -10.89 6.04
CA GLU A 357 12.20 -12.06 6.80
C GLU A 357 11.14 -12.88 6.03
N ASN A 358 10.19 -12.22 5.38
CA ASN A 358 9.18 -12.88 4.55
C ASN A 358 9.78 -13.55 3.31
N LEU A 359 10.80 -12.96 2.68
CA LEU A 359 11.51 -13.61 1.58
C LEU A 359 12.16 -14.92 2.04
N ALA A 360 12.89 -14.88 3.16
CA ALA A 360 13.55 -16.05 3.72
C ALA A 360 12.54 -17.17 4.01
N ALA A 361 11.44 -16.84 4.68
CA ALA A 361 10.39 -17.81 4.98
C ALA A 361 9.73 -18.43 3.73
N LEU A 362 9.52 -17.63 2.66
CA LEU A 362 8.97 -18.12 1.39
C LEU A 362 9.93 -19.03 0.62
N TYR A 363 11.22 -18.86 0.79
CA TYR A 363 12.22 -19.75 0.22
C TYR A 363 12.38 -21.02 1.05
N GLU A 364 12.46 -20.90 2.37
CA GLU A 364 12.58 -22.03 3.30
C GLU A 364 11.38 -22.99 3.22
N ASP A 365 10.16 -22.47 3.02
CA ASP A 365 8.96 -23.33 2.87
C ASP A 365 8.73 -23.85 1.43
N GLY A 366 9.65 -23.56 0.50
CA GLY A 366 9.61 -24.02 -0.89
C GLY A 366 8.56 -23.28 -1.76
N THR A 367 7.95 -22.22 -1.27
CA THR A 367 7.04 -21.36 -2.07
C THR A 367 7.81 -20.71 -3.23
N ILE A 368 9.03 -20.29 -2.98
CA ILE A 368 10.02 -19.87 -3.99
C ILE A 368 11.01 -21.01 -4.20
N PRO A 369 10.98 -21.71 -5.34
CA PRO A 369 11.73 -22.96 -5.51
C PRO A 369 13.22 -22.77 -5.79
N SER A 370 13.64 -21.59 -6.24
CA SER A 370 15.03 -21.26 -6.55
C SER A 370 15.61 -20.28 -5.54
N THR A 371 16.90 -20.39 -5.27
CA THR A 371 17.62 -19.47 -4.40
C THR A 371 17.38 -18.02 -4.84
N PRO A 372 16.88 -17.15 -3.96
CA PRO A 372 16.65 -15.75 -4.29
C PRO A 372 17.96 -15.03 -4.64
N VAL A 373 17.90 -14.16 -5.64
CA VAL A 373 18.99 -13.23 -5.94
C VAL A 373 18.84 -12.01 -5.05
N VAL A 374 19.86 -11.72 -4.23
CA VAL A 374 19.81 -10.63 -3.26
C VAL A 374 20.87 -9.58 -3.56
N TYR A 375 20.47 -8.32 -3.44
CA TYR A 375 21.36 -7.16 -3.52
C TYR A 375 21.20 -6.28 -2.27
N ASN A 376 22.33 -5.84 -1.71
CA ASN A 376 22.37 -4.73 -0.76
C ASN A 376 22.55 -3.44 -1.55
N ASN A 377 21.67 -2.44 -1.32
CA ASN A 377 21.70 -1.16 -2.02
C ASN A 377 21.66 0.03 -1.04
N ASP A 378 22.30 -0.08 0.12
CA ASP A 378 22.47 1.05 1.05
C ASP A 378 23.58 2.02 0.62
N GLY A 379 24.58 1.52 -0.10
CA GLY A 379 25.71 2.30 -0.57
C GLY A 379 25.45 3.05 -1.88
N ASP A 380 26.54 3.47 -2.53
CA ASP A 380 26.53 4.21 -3.79
C ASP A 380 26.02 3.36 -4.98
N ALA A 381 26.24 2.05 -4.92
CA ALA A 381 25.80 1.12 -5.94
C ALA A 381 25.31 -0.21 -5.33
N PRO A 382 24.31 -0.87 -5.95
CA PRO A 382 23.87 -2.20 -5.55
C PRO A 382 24.99 -3.22 -5.59
N GLN A 383 25.18 -3.96 -4.51
CA GLN A 383 26.16 -5.04 -4.39
C GLN A 383 25.43 -6.37 -4.24
N PRO A 384 25.83 -7.42 -4.99
CA PRO A 384 25.25 -8.75 -4.81
C PRO A 384 25.63 -9.31 -3.44
N VAL A 385 24.69 -10.01 -2.80
CA VAL A 385 24.87 -10.64 -1.49
C VAL A 385 24.57 -12.13 -1.63
N ALA A 386 25.45 -13.00 -1.13
CA ALA A 386 25.15 -14.41 -1.06
C ALA A 386 23.94 -14.65 -0.15
N TYR A 387 23.06 -15.58 -0.53
CA TYR A 387 21.82 -15.82 0.22
C TYR A 387 22.10 -16.22 1.67
N ASP A 388 23.12 -17.04 1.94
CA ASP A 388 23.50 -17.48 3.27
C ASP A 388 23.98 -16.30 4.15
N ASP A 389 24.65 -15.32 3.56
CA ASP A 389 25.05 -14.09 4.26
C ASP A 389 23.83 -13.21 4.54
N PHE A 390 22.87 -13.14 3.60
CA PHE A 390 21.62 -12.39 3.78
C PHE A 390 20.78 -12.92 4.94
N VAL A 391 20.61 -14.23 5.08
CA VAL A 391 19.80 -14.84 6.15
C VAL A 391 20.55 -14.98 7.47
N GLY A 392 21.86 -14.82 7.49
CA GLY A 392 22.71 -15.00 8.67
C GLY A 392 23.02 -13.73 9.46
N ARG A 393 22.83 -12.52 8.86
CA ARG A 393 23.34 -11.26 9.46
C ARG A 393 22.45 -10.08 9.17
N VAL A 394 22.30 -9.22 10.19
CA VAL A 394 21.71 -7.87 10.06
C VAL A 394 22.69 -6.91 9.38
N GLU A 395 23.99 -7.13 9.56
CA GLU A 395 25.07 -6.33 8.98
C GLU A 395 25.75 -7.12 7.87
N TYR A 396 25.60 -6.67 6.64
CA TYR A 396 26.47 -7.09 5.55
C TYR A 396 27.77 -6.29 5.69
N LYS A 397 28.81 -6.97 6.08
CA LYS A 397 30.16 -6.38 6.16
C LYS A 397 30.76 -6.22 4.77
#